data_c72505c1fe05ceebf979bffe8b2b8a01
#
_entry.id   c72505c1fe05ceebf979bffe8b2b8a01
#
_cell.length_a   1.000
_cell.length_b   1.000
_cell.length_c   1.000
_cell.angle_alpha   90.00
_cell.angle_beta   90.00
_cell.angle_gamma   90.00
#
_symmetry.space_group_name_H-M   'P 1'
#
loop_
_entity.id
_entity.type
_entity.pdbx_description
1 polymer ?
#
loop_
_entity_poly.entity_id
_entity_poly.type
_entity_poly.pdbx_seq_one_letter_code
_entity_poly.pdbx_strand_id
1 'polypeptide(L)'
;YKTIRYPGHFDWVRSQLQIIGKGQGIENRLLEKMNEYIPHVEDDLIVLYASVQGKDSKGVLRKKEKSMSIDPLKVGSHLLKGIQLTTAAPMLECARMLLGGKFKGPVLQSSIDPEEFMKGPFIQMAFHSNKKRERAKLDA
;
A
#
# COMPACT_ATOMS: atom_id res chain seq x y z
N TYR A 1 -3.93 -9.34 7.20
CA TYR A 1 -3.29 -8.05 6.87
C TYR A 1 -2.62 -7.47 8.09
N LYS A 2 -1.38 -7.01 7.94
CA LYS A 2 -0.60 -6.33 8.99
C LYS A 2 0.15 -5.16 8.36
N THR A 3 0.15 -4.02 9.05
CA THR A 3 1.01 -2.89 8.70
C THR A 3 2.28 -2.98 9.56
N ILE A 4 3.43 -3.01 8.90
CA ILE A 4 4.74 -3.02 9.56
C ILE A 4 5.18 -1.56 9.72
N ARG A 5 5.64 -1.23 10.91
CA ARG A 5 6.17 0.10 11.25
C ARG A 5 7.64 -0.02 11.66
N TYR A 6 8.36 1.08 11.62
CA TYR A 6 9.74 1.14 12.11
C TYR A 6 9.82 0.77 13.59
N PRO A 7 10.92 0.15 14.03
CA PRO A 7 11.17 -0.10 15.45
C PRO A 7 11.03 1.19 16.26
N GLY A 8 10.35 1.11 17.41
CA GLY A 8 10.11 2.25 18.29
C GLY A 8 8.89 3.11 17.93
N HIS A 9 8.27 2.97 16.75
CA HIS A 9 7.12 3.79 16.35
C HIS A 9 5.98 3.74 17.38
N PHE A 10 5.57 2.56 17.79
CA PHE A 10 4.48 2.41 18.75
C PHE A 10 4.86 2.86 20.15
N ASP A 11 6.12 2.69 20.55
CA ASP A 11 6.59 3.15 21.86
C ASP A 11 6.63 4.67 21.91
N TRP A 12 7.06 5.33 20.82
CA TRP A 12 6.99 6.77 20.69
C TRP A 12 5.55 7.27 20.77
N VAL A 13 4.60 6.70 19.99
CA VAL A 13 3.19 7.09 20.03
C VAL A 13 2.62 6.90 21.44
N ARG A 14 2.92 5.78 22.09
CA ARG A 14 2.46 5.51 23.46
C ARG A 14 3.00 6.54 24.46
N SER A 15 4.28 6.91 24.35
CA SER A 15 4.86 7.94 25.20
C SER A 15 4.23 9.32 24.96
N GLN A 16 3.95 9.69 23.70
CA GLN A 16 3.26 10.95 23.41
C GLN A 16 1.84 10.96 24.00
N LEU A 17 1.11 9.87 23.89
CA LEU A 17 -0.23 9.74 24.47
C LEU A 17 -0.21 9.88 26.01
N GLN A 18 0.83 9.39 26.68
CA GLN A 18 1.01 9.58 28.12
C GLN A 18 1.27 11.06 28.48
N ILE A 19 2.07 11.76 27.69
CA ILE A 19 2.39 13.19 27.87
C ILE A 19 1.16 14.06 27.61
N ILE A 20 0.45 13.80 26.51
CA ILE A 20 -0.73 14.57 26.09
C ILE A 20 -1.89 14.37 27.10
N GLY A 21 -1.95 13.20 27.75
CA GLY A 21 -3.01 12.83 28.67
C GLY A 21 -4.30 12.44 27.95
N LYS A 22 -5.34 12.18 28.76
CA LYS A 22 -6.69 11.82 28.27
C LYS A 22 -7.53 13.09 28.11
N GLY A 23 -8.54 13.04 27.25
CA GLY A 23 -9.53 14.12 27.12
C GLY A 23 -9.89 14.46 25.70
N GLN A 24 -10.78 15.43 25.54
CA GLN A 24 -11.26 15.90 24.24
C GLN A 24 -10.10 16.51 23.43
N GLY A 25 -10.07 16.25 22.13
CA GLY A 25 -9.04 16.78 21.22
C GLY A 25 -7.67 16.08 21.30
N ILE A 26 -7.59 14.88 21.88
CA ILE A 26 -6.34 14.10 21.98
C ILE A 26 -5.77 13.81 20.59
N GLU A 27 -6.64 13.57 19.59
CA GLU A 27 -6.23 13.29 18.21
C GLU A 27 -5.49 14.49 17.58
N ASN A 28 -6.01 15.70 17.78
CA ASN A 28 -5.41 16.91 17.26
C ASN A 28 -4.06 17.19 17.93
N ARG A 29 -3.97 17.04 19.25
CA ARG A 29 -2.71 17.22 20.00
C ARG A 29 -1.66 16.18 19.58
N LEU A 30 -2.07 14.93 19.33
CA LEU A 30 -1.17 13.91 18.82
C LEU A 30 -0.72 14.23 17.40
N LEU A 31 -1.62 14.70 16.54
CA LEU A 31 -1.30 15.11 15.18
C LEU A 31 -0.29 16.28 15.16
N GLU A 32 -0.48 17.27 16.03
CA GLU A 32 0.49 18.38 16.21
C GLU A 32 1.86 17.85 16.58
N LYS A 33 1.95 16.93 17.55
CA LYS A 33 3.20 16.29 17.93
C LYS A 33 3.81 15.47 16.80
N MET A 34 3.02 14.74 16.06
CA MET A 34 3.50 14.01 14.88
C MET A 34 4.07 14.96 13.82
N ASN A 35 3.39 16.06 13.54
CA ASN A 35 3.88 17.07 12.58
C ASN A 35 5.15 17.77 13.03
N GLU A 36 5.34 17.94 14.36
CA GLU A 36 6.54 18.56 14.95
C GLU A 36 7.76 17.62 14.86
N TYR A 37 7.58 16.31 15.12
CA TYR A 37 8.70 15.38 15.31
C TYR A 37 8.93 14.44 14.13
N ILE A 38 7.93 14.23 13.26
CA ILE A 38 8.03 13.31 12.13
C ILE A 38 8.13 14.12 10.84
N PRO A 39 9.28 14.11 10.15
CA PRO A 39 9.43 14.89 8.93
C PRO A 39 8.52 14.36 7.82
N HIS A 40 7.94 15.26 7.07
CA HIS A 40 7.25 14.94 5.82
C HIS A 40 8.28 14.74 4.70
N VAL A 41 8.15 13.65 3.97
CA VAL A 41 9.00 13.34 2.81
C VAL A 41 8.16 13.29 1.54
N GLU A 42 8.77 13.66 0.41
CA GLU A 42 8.13 13.60 -0.91
C GLU A 42 8.42 12.26 -1.62
N ASP A 43 9.54 11.64 -1.30
CA ASP A 43 10.02 10.37 -1.85
C ASP A 43 9.74 9.20 -0.91
N ASP A 44 8.47 9.04 -0.51
CA ASP A 44 8.05 7.91 0.29
C ASP A 44 8.27 6.57 -0.44
N LEU A 45 8.51 5.53 0.33
CA LEU A 45 8.66 4.16 -0.16
C LEU A 45 7.60 3.26 0.46
N ILE A 46 6.79 2.61 -0.37
CA ILE A 46 5.87 1.57 0.08
C ILE A 46 6.46 0.21 -0.23
N VAL A 47 6.61 -0.62 0.79
CA VAL A 47 7.01 -2.02 0.63
C VAL A 47 5.80 -2.91 0.89
N LEU A 48 5.46 -3.72 -0.11
CA LEU A 48 4.43 -4.75 0.00
C LEU A 48 5.09 -6.12 0.08
N TYR A 49 4.59 -6.94 0.98
CA TYR A 49 4.98 -8.33 1.12
C TYR A 49 3.74 -9.20 1.23
N ALA A 50 3.71 -10.26 0.45
CA ALA A 50 2.67 -11.27 0.52
C ALA A 50 3.29 -12.66 0.59
N SER A 51 2.73 -13.53 1.41
CA SER A 51 3.09 -14.94 1.46
C SER A 51 1.85 -15.81 1.53
N VAL A 52 1.91 -16.96 0.90
CA VAL A 52 0.90 -18.00 0.98
C VAL A 52 1.60 -19.35 1.24
N GLN A 53 1.02 -20.12 2.14
CA GLN A 53 1.49 -21.46 2.48
C GLN A 53 0.34 -22.44 2.39
N GLY A 54 0.59 -23.59 1.78
CA GLY A 54 -0.41 -24.62 1.62
C GLY A 54 0.20 -25.92 1.11
N LYS A 55 -0.59 -27.00 1.09
CA LYS A 55 -0.17 -28.29 0.50
C LYS A 55 -0.51 -28.31 -0.98
N ASP A 56 0.43 -28.79 -1.80
CA ASP A 56 0.16 -29.07 -3.21
C ASP A 56 -0.67 -30.35 -3.39
N SER A 57 -0.99 -30.70 -4.64
CA SER A 57 -1.77 -31.90 -4.98
C SER A 57 -1.12 -33.22 -4.52
N LYS A 58 0.17 -33.20 -4.19
CA LYS A 58 0.92 -34.35 -3.68
C LYS A 58 1.04 -34.34 -2.15
N GLY A 59 0.36 -33.40 -1.46
CA GLY A 59 0.41 -33.25 -0.01
C GLY A 59 1.67 -32.58 0.51
N VAL A 60 2.57 -32.12 -0.35
CA VAL A 60 3.83 -31.45 0.05
C VAL A 60 3.56 -30.00 0.41
N LEU A 61 4.04 -29.59 1.59
CA LEU A 61 3.92 -28.20 2.05
C LEU A 61 4.76 -27.28 1.16
N ARG A 62 4.10 -26.27 0.59
CA ARG A 62 4.71 -25.24 -0.25
C ARG A 62 4.48 -23.86 0.33
N LYS A 63 5.46 -23.00 0.18
CA LYS A 63 5.37 -21.58 0.50
C LYS A 63 5.73 -20.77 -0.76
N LYS A 64 4.91 -19.78 -1.08
CA LYS A 64 5.21 -18.75 -2.10
C LYS A 64 5.21 -17.38 -1.45
N GLU A 65 6.20 -16.59 -1.80
CA GLU A 65 6.38 -15.24 -1.27
C GLU A 65 6.59 -14.28 -2.42
N LYS A 66 6.12 -13.06 -2.24
CA LYS A 66 6.35 -11.97 -3.18
C LYS A 66 6.50 -10.67 -2.40
N SER A 67 7.54 -9.93 -2.69
CA SER A 67 7.73 -8.56 -2.23
C SER A 67 7.82 -7.61 -3.41
N MET A 68 7.44 -6.36 -3.20
CA MET A 68 7.64 -5.28 -4.15
C MET A 68 7.80 -3.96 -3.41
N SER A 69 8.58 -3.08 -3.99
CA SER A 69 8.74 -1.70 -3.57
C SER A 69 8.04 -0.79 -4.57
N ILE A 70 7.39 0.25 -4.08
CA ILE A 70 6.67 1.23 -4.88
C ILE A 70 7.17 2.61 -4.49
N ASP A 71 7.88 3.22 -5.43
CA ASP A 71 8.38 4.58 -5.34
C ASP A 71 7.34 5.58 -5.85
N PRO A 72 7.48 6.88 -5.58
CA PRO A 72 6.69 7.93 -6.20
C PRO A 72 6.75 7.86 -7.73
N LEU A 73 5.65 8.15 -8.37
CA LEU A 73 5.52 8.11 -9.84
C LEU A 73 5.02 9.46 -10.38
N LYS A 74 5.69 9.96 -11.41
CA LYS A 74 5.21 11.13 -12.14
C LYS A 74 4.07 10.74 -13.08
N VAL A 75 2.90 11.35 -12.86
CA VAL A 75 1.71 11.17 -13.70
C VAL A 75 1.32 12.54 -14.25
N GLY A 76 1.53 12.77 -15.53
CA GLY A 76 1.39 14.09 -16.14
C GLY A 76 2.38 15.08 -15.51
N SER A 77 1.87 16.20 -14.97
CA SER A 77 2.66 17.22 -14.26
C SER A 77 2.84 16.96 -12.76
N HIS A 78 2.17 15.95 -12.20
CA HIS A 78 2.15 15.67 -10.75
C HIS A 78 3.06 14.52 -10.38
N LEU A 79 3.79 14.67 -9.26
CA LEU A 79 4.48 13.57 -8.60
C LEU A 79 3.52 12.97 -7.57
N LEU A 80 3.08 11.75 -7.80
CA LEU A 80 2.25 11.01 -6.85
C LEU A 80 3.15 10.18 -5.93
N LYS A 81 2.97 10.34 -4.63
CA LYS A 81 3.67 9.54 -3.60
C LYS A 81 3.27 8.06 -3.69
N GLY A 82 4.13 7.17 -3.23
CA GLY A 82 3.86 5.73 -3.20
C GLY A 82 2.56 5.41 -2.47
N ILE A 83 2.29 6.07 -1.34
CA ILE A 83 1.02 5.90 -0.61
C ILE A 83 -0.19 6.35 -1.42
N GLN A 84 -0.09 7.43 -2.19
CA GLN A 84 -1.18 7.90 -3.05
C GLN A 84 -1.46 6.92 -4.18
N LEU A 85 -0.41 6.41 -4.82
CA LEU A 85 -0.51 5.40 -5.88
C LEU A 85 -1.18 4.12 -5.39
N THR A 86 -0.67 3.57 -4.28
CA THR A 86 -1.17 2.30 -3.73
C THR A 86 -2.58 2.39 -3.18
N THR A 87 -3.05 3.59 -2.84
CA THR A 87 -4.41 3.84 -2.38
C THR A 87 -5.37 4.11 -3.54
N ALA A 88 -4.98 4.98 -4.47
CA ALA A 88 -5.87 5.43 -5.54
C ALA A 88 -6.02 4.40 -6.67
N ALA A 89 -4.94 3.72 -7.06
CA ALA A 89 -4.98 2.80 -8.20
C ALA A 89 -5.98 1.63 -8.03
N PRO A 90 -6.06 0.94 -6.88
CA PRO A 90 -7.06 -0.10 -6.67
C PRO A 90 -8.49 0.42 -6.73
N MET A 91 -8.74 1.61 -6.17
CA MET A 91 -10.05 2.24 -6.21
C MET A 91 -10.47 2.62 -7.64
N LEU A 92 -9.56 3.20 -8.41
CA LEU A 92 -9.81 3.57 -9.81
C LEU A 92 -10.03 2.33 -10.68
N GLU A 93 -9.30 1.25 -10.43
CA GLU A 93 -9.49 -0.02 -11.16
C GLU A 93 -10.87 -0.63 -10.86
N CYS A 94 -11.29 -0.65 -9.60
CA CYS A 94 -12.65 -1.07 -9.24
C CYS A 94 -13.71 -0.21 -9.92
N ALA A 95 -13.53 1.12 -9.90
CA ALA A 95 -14.45 2.03 -10.58
C ALA A 95 -14.52 1.77 -12.09
N ARG A 96 -13.38 1.54 -12.75
CA ARG A 96 -13.32 1.17 -14.17
C ARG A 96 -14.08 -0.13 -14.44
N MET A 97 -13.90 -1.15 -13.61
CA MET A 97 -14.61 -2.44 -13.77
C MET A 97 -16.13 -2.28 -13.58
N LEU A 98 -16.56 -1.47 -12.61
CA LEU A 98 -17.97 -1.15 -12.40
C LEU A 98 -18.58 -0.40 -13.58
N LEU A 99 -17.92 0.65 -14.06
CA LEU A 99 -18.36 1.43 -15.24
C LEU A 99 -18.37 0.60 -16.52
N GLY A 100 -17.49 -0.41 -16.61
CA GLY A 100 -17.49 -1.38 -17.70
C GLY A 100 -18.65 -2.39 -17.69
N GLY A 101 -19.58 -2.27 -16.73
CA GLY A 101 -20.80 -3.08 -16.65
C GLY A 101 -20.59 -4.54 -16.19
N LYS A 102 -19.42 -4.86 -15.66
CA LYS A 102 -19.09 -6.21 -15.21
C LYS A 102 -19.84 -6.65 -13.95
N PHE A 103 -20.25 -5.70 -13.15
CA PHE A 103 -20.93 -5.96 -11.88
C PHE A 103 -22.27 -5.25 -11.83
N LYS A 104 -23.25 -5.90 -11.20
CA LYS A 104 -24.57 -5.32 -10.93
C LYS A 104 -24.82 -5.36 -9.43
N GLY A 105 -25.08 -4.18 -8.82
CA GLY A 105 -25.33 -4.06 -7.39
C GLY A 105 -24.06 -4.12 -6.53
N PRO A 106 -24.19 -4.37 -5.22
CA PRO A 106 -23.08 -4.47 -4.29
C PRO A 106 -22.14 -5.62 -4.65
N VAL A 107 -20.82 -5.34 -4.66
CA VAL A 107 -19.78 -6.32 -5.00
C VAL A 107 -18.84 -6.49 -3.83
N LEU A 108 -18.68 -7.71 -3.36
CA LEU A 108 -17.67 -8.04 -2.37
C LEU A 108 -16.30 -8.16 -3.03
N GLN A 109 -15.26 -7.77 -2.32
CA GLN A 109 -13.87 -7.88 -2.80
C GLN A 109 -13.54 -9.32 -3.24
N SER A 110 -14.05 -10.34 -2.53
CA SER A 110 -13.87 -11.76 -2.86
C SER A 110 -14.51 -12.21 -4.17
N SER A 111 -15.42 -11.40 -4.73
CA SER A 111 -16.10 -11.68 -6.01
C SER A 111 -15.36 -11.07 -7.20
N ILE A 112 -14.31 -10.30 -6.98
CA ILE A 112 -13.49 -9.71 -8.04
C ILE A 112 -12.43 -10.74 -8.45
N ASP A 113 -12.37 -11.04 -9.75
CA ASP A 113 -11.29 -11.89 -10.28
C ASP A 113 -9.94 -11.20 -10.11
N PRO A 114 -9.04 -11.78 -9.28
CA PRO A 114 -7.76 -11.16 -8.99
C PRO A 114 -6.84 -11.08 -10.22
N GLU A 115 -6.91 -12.01 -11.16
CA GLU A 115 -6.08 -11.97 -12.37
C GLU A 115 -6.49 -10.82 -13.28
N GLU A 116 -7.78 -10.64 -13.48
CA GLU A 116 -8.30 -9.54 -14.26
C GLU A 116 -8.01 -8.19 -13.60
N PHE A 117 -8.26 -8.07 -12.30
CA PHE A 117 -7.95 -6.87 -11.52
C PHE A 117 -6.47 -6.50 -11.64
N MET A 118 -5.57 -7.47 -11.48
CA MET A 118 -4.13 -7.24 -11.58
C MET A 118 -3.64 -6.86 -12.97
N LYS A 119 -4.40 -7.19 -14.03
CA LYS A 119 -4.11 -6.77 -15.41
C LYS A 119 -4.66 -5.39 -15.75
N GLY A 120 -5.44 -4.80 -14.87
CA GLY A 120 -6.05 -3.49 -15.08
C GLY A 120 -5.04 -2.36 -15.23
N PRO A 121 -5.32 -1.34 -16.06
CA PRO A 121 -4.34 -0.29 -16.42
C PRO A 121 -3.88 0.52 -15.21
N PHE A 122 -4.74 0.82 -14.25
CA PHE A 122 -4.37 1.57 -13.06
C PHE A 122 -3.44 0.75 -12.15
N ILE A 123 -3.70 -0.56 -12.01
CA ILE A 123 -2.85 -1.47 -11.25
C ILE A 123 -1.49 -1.64 -11.95
N GLN A 124 -1.48 -1.83 -13.26
CA GLN A 124 -0.24 -1.95 -14.03
C GLN A 124 0.61 -0.69 -13.91
N MET A 125 0.01 0.49 -13.99
CA MET A 125 0.71 1.77 -13.82
C MET A 125 1.34 1.88 -12.43
N ALA A 126 0.59 1.61 -11.36
CA ALA A 126 1.04 1.82 -9.99
C ALA A 126 2.03 0.75 -9.49
N PHE A 127 1.84 -0.52 -9.88
CA PHE A 127 2.56 -1.65 -9.30
C PHE A 127 3.59 -2.30 -10.22
N HIS A 128 3.65 -1.94 -11.52
CA HIS A 128 4.58 -2.53 -12.47
C HIS A 128 5.55 -1.53 -13.11
N SER A 129 5.31 -0.23 -12.98
CA SER A 129 6.22 0.81 -13.49
C SER A 129 7.62 0.74 -12.85
N ASN A 130 7.74 0.18 -11.66
CA ASN A 130 8.98 0.09 -10.89
C ASN A 130 9.91 -1.07 -11.28
N LYS A 131 9.43 -2.07 -12.02
CA LYS A 131 10.29 -3.19 -12.50
C LYS A 131 11.46 -2.76 -13.37
N LYS A 132 11.35 -1.61 -14.05
CA LYS A 132 12.45 -1.06 -14.86
C LYS A 132 13.56 -0.42 -14.02
N ARG A 133 13.23 0.11 -12.82
CA ARG A 133 14.20 0.77 -11.94
C ARG A 133 15.00 -0.22 -11.10
N GLU A 134 14.43 -1.35 -10.70
CA GLU A 134 15.17 -2.41 -9.98
C GLU A 134 16.26 -3.01 -10.87
N ARG A 135 15.99 -3.24 -12.16
CA ARG A 135 17.02 -3.70 -13.10
C ARG A 135 18.14 -2.66 -13.29
N ALA A 136 17.80 -1.38 -13.44
CA ALA A 136 18.80 -0.31 -13.61
C ALA A 136 19.65 -0.05 -12.36
N LYS A 137 19.19 -0.41 -11.15
CA LYS A 137 19.96 -0.31 -9.89
C LYS A 137 20.85 -1.52 -9.63
N LEU A 138 20.55 -2.67 -10.25
CA LEU A 138 21.37 -3.88 -10.17
C LEU A 138 22.50 -3.90 -11.24
N ASP A 139 22.35 -3.10 -12.29
CA ASP A 139 23.31 -2.98 -13.41
C ASP A 139 24.25 -1.75 -13.26
N ALA A 140 24.17 -1.01 -12.16
CA ALA A 140 25.01 0.14 -11.81
C ALA A 140 25.89 -0.12 -10.60
#